data_0f1f350d3afd0af9b3dbcf990dbf552b
#
_entry.id   0f1f350d3afd0af9b3dbcf990dbf552b
#
_cell.length_a   1.000
_cell.length_b   1.000
_cell.length_c   1.000
_cell.angle_alpha   90.00
_cell.angle_beta   90.00
_cell.angle_gamma   90.00
#
_symmetry.space_group_name_H-M   'P 1'
#
loop_
_entity.id
_entity.type
_entity.pdbx_description
1 polymer ?
#
loop_
_entity_poly.entity_id
_entity_poly.type
_entity_poly.pdbx_seq_one_letter_code
_entity_poly.pdbx_strand_id
1 'polypeptide(L)'
;LADIDPGGIEIADATLAEFTDALLAGRHTLKRALTDARSISGIGGAFADEILFAARLSPTQMNTNLSAEEIETLFDACRSVLEDWTRTRIAETGEGFPTKVTAFHPDMAVHGKFGEECSVCGAPIQRIVAGGRETNYCPGCQTNGKILADRSLSRLLKDDWPKHLDEL
;
A
#
# COMPACT_ATOMS: atom_id res chain seq x y z
N LEU A 1 -12.40 13.47 -22.91
CA LEU A 1 -11.41 12.72 -22.08
C LEU A 1 -11.00 13.54 -20.85
N ALA A 2 -10.85 14.88 -20.96
CA ALA A 2 -10.50 15.76 -19.85
C ALA A 2 -11.50 15.70 -18.66
N ASP A 3 -12.77 15.38 -18.91
CA ASP A 3 -13.81 15.27 -17.88
C ASP A 3 -13.74 13.96 -17.09
N ILE A 4 -12.85 13.03 -17.46
CA ILE A 4 -12.69 11.70 -16.83
C ILE A 4 -11.38 11.63 -16.03
N ASP A 5 -10.42 12.53 -16.33
CA ASP A 5 -9.15 12.60 -15.62
C ASP A 5 -9.35 13.28 -14.24
N PRO A 6 -9.10 12.59 -13.12
CA PRO A 6 -9.22 13.17 -11.79
C PRO A 6 -8.14 14.23 -11.49
N GLY A 7 -7.09 14.35 -12.29
CA GLY A 7 -6.07 15.40 -12.25
C GLY A 7 -4.93 15.16 -11.25
N GLY A 8 -4.77 13.95 -10.73
CA GLY A 8 -3.62 13.59 -9.88
C GLY A 8 -2.31 13.53 -10.64
N ILE A 9 -1.20 13.73 -9.93
CA ILE A 9 0.14 13.60 -10.52
C ILE A 9 0.42 12.15 -10.95
N GLU A 10 1.17 11.98 -12.04
CA GLU A 10 1.71 10.68 -12.45
C GLU A 10 3.09 10.47 -11.83
N ILE A 11 3.27 9.38 -11.09
CA ILE A 11 4.51 9.11 -10.34
C ILE A 11 5.75 9.03 -11.25
N ALA A 12 5.58 8.53 -12.48
CA ALA A 12 6.68 8.39 -13.44
C ALA A 12 7.34 9.70 -13.79
N ASP A 13 6.56 10.78 -13.86
CA ASP A 13 7.01 12.12 -14.30
C ASP A 13 7.16 13.12 -13.15
N ALA A 14 6.64 12.77 -11.96
CA ALA A 14 6.63 13.66 -10.81
C ALA A 14 8.01 13.86 -10.19
N THR A 15 8.25 15.06 -9.69
CA THR A 15 9.36 15.38 -8.80
C THR A 15 9.01 15.04 -7.34
N LEU A 16 10.01 14.93 -6.47
CA LEU A 16 9.79 14.73 -5.02
C LEU A 16 8.96 15.86 -4.40
N ALA A 17 9.13 17.11 -4.88
CA ALA A 17 8.35 18.25 -4.40
C ALA A 17 6.86 18.12 -4.75
N GLU A 18 6.54 17.79 -6.01
CA GLU A 18 5.17 17.57 -6.46
C GLU A 18 4.52 16.38 -5.74
N PHE A 19 5.28 15.29 -5.54
CA PHE A 19 4.81 14.15 -4.75
C PHE A 19 4.51 14.55 -3.30
N THR A 20 5.39 15.33 -2.67
CA THR A 20 5.21 15.80 -1.30
C THR A 20 3.94 16.65 -1.18
N ASP A 21 3.72 17.59 -2.08
CA ASP A 21 2.55 18.44 -2.11
C ASP A 21 1.27 17.62 -2.31
N ALA A 22 1.27 16.66 -3.24
CA ALA A 22 0.15 15.76 -3.50
C ALA A 22 -0.15 14.84 -2.31
N LEU A 23 0.90 14.26 -1.69
CA LEU A 23 0.77 13.38 -0.53
C LEU A 23 0.17 14.12 0.67
N LEU A 24 0.53 15.38 0.87
CA LEU A 24 0.12 16.22 1.98
C LEU A 24 -1.12 17.09 1.67
N ALA A 25 -1.76 16.96 0.52
CA ALA A 25 -2.91 17.74 0.10
C ALA A 25 -4.15 17.62 1.02
N GLY A 26 -4.14 16.71 1.98
CA GLY A 26 -5.17 16.54 3.00
C GLY A 26 -4.67 15.67 4.13
N ARG A 27 -5.40 15.62 5.23
CA ARG A 27 -5.04 14.77 6.37
C ARG A 27 -5.65 13.38 6.21
N HIS A 28 -4.85 12.41 5.79
CA HIS A 28 -5.26 11.05 5.49
C HIS A 28 -4.28 10.01 6.03
N THR A 29 -4.73 8.76 6.16
CA THR A 29 -3.80 7.63 6.31
C THR A 29 -3.01 7.46 5.02
N LEU A 30 -1.79 6.90 5.10
CA LEU A 30 -0.91 6.75 3.95
C LEU A 30 -1.58 5.97 2.81
N LYS A 31 -2.24 4.85 3.10
CA LYS A 31 -2.95 4.10 2.06
C LYS A 31 -4.02 4.93 1.36
N ARG A 32 -4.77 5.74 2.12
CA ARG A 32 -5.79 6.61 1.54
C ARG A 32 -5.18 7.73 0.69
N ALA A 33 -4.09 8.35 1.16
CA ALA A 33 -3.40 9.41 0.42
C ALA A 33 -2.86 8.89 -0.92
N LEU A 34 -2.21 7.71 -0.90
CA LEU A 34 -1.68 7.08 -2.13
C LEU A 34 -2.77 6.67 -3.13
N THR A 35 -3.97 6.33 -2.66
CA THR A 35 -5.08 5.86 -3.53
C THR A 35 -6.10 6.95 -3.90
N ASP A 36 -5.87 8.21 -3.53
CA ASP A 36 -6.71 9.31 -3.97
C ASP A 36 -6.25 9.79 -5.36
N ALA A 37 -6.96 9.34 -6.39
CA ALA A 37 -6.64 9.63 -7.79
C ALA A 37 -6.68 11.13 -8.14
N ARG A 38 -7.25 11.98 -7.29
CA ARG A 38 -7.22 13.45 -7.46
C ARG A 38 -5.88 14.07 -7.06
N SER A 39 -5.12 13.37 -6.24
CA SER A 39 -3.80 13.80 -5.78
C SER A 39 -2.69 13.01 -6.46
N ILE A 40 -2.81 11.67 -6.50
CA ILE A 40 -1.84 10.75 -7.10
C ILE A 40 -2.58 9.79 -8.01
N SER A 41 -2.29 9.83 -9.30
CA SER A 41 -2.89 8.96 -10.31
C SER A 41 -2.22 7.58 -10.34
N GLY A 42 -2.95 6.57 -10.81
CA GLY A 42 -2.41 5.26 -11.16
C GLY A 42 -2.17 4.28 -9.98
N ILE A 43 -2.28 4.69 -8.73
CA ILE A 43 -2.07 3.80 -7.58
C ILE A 43 -3.40 3.25 -7.06
N GLY A 44 -3.64 1.96 -7.31
CA GLY A 44 -4.76 1.23 -6.73
C GLY A 44 -4.43 0.61 -5.36
N GLY A 45 -5.47 0.06 -4.71
CA GLY A 45 -5.34 -0.52 -3.35
C GLY A 45 -4.29 -1.61 -3.22
N ALA A 46 -4.12 -2.46 -4.26
CA ALA A 46 -3.12 -3.52 -4.28
C ALA A 46 -1.69 -2.95 -4.29
N PHE A 47 -1.41 -2.04 -5.22
CA PHE A 47 -0.08 -1.42 -5.31
C PHE A 47 0.23 -0.51 -4.12
N ALA A 48 -0.77 0.12 -3.51
CA ALA A 48 -0.56 0.87 -2.27
C ALA A 48 -0.08 -0.04 -1.12
N ASP A 49 -0.58 -1.28 -1.01
CA ASP A 49 -0.09 -2.25 -0.02
C ASP A 49 1.37 -2.63 -0.29
N GLU A 50 1.72 -2.93 -1.53
CA GLU A 50 3.08 -3.29 -1.96
C GLU A 50 4.07 -2.13 -1.75
N ILE A 51 3.69 -0.91 -2.12
CA ILE A 51 4.49 0.31 -1.95
C ILE A 51 4.77 0.57 -0.47
N LEU A 52 3.75 0.50 0.38
CA LEU A 52 3.89 0.72 1.82
C LEU A 52 4.73 -0.37 2.49
N PHE A 53 4.65 -1.62 2.00
CA PHE A 53 5.52 -2.69 2.43
C PHE A 53 6.98 -2.43 2.03
N ALA A 54 7.24 -2.03 0.79
CA ALA A 54 8.59 -1.70 0.30
C ALA A 54 9.20 -0.52 1.08
N ALA A 55 8.40 0.51 1.38
CA ALA A 55 8.81 1.66 2.19
C ALA A 55 8.88 1.37 3.69
N ARG A 56 8.44 0.18 4.15
CA ARG A 56 8.34 -0.19 5.58
C ARG A 56 7.52 0.79 6.42
N LEU A 57 6.47 1.35 5.82
CA LEU A 57 5.57 2.30 6.47
C LEU A 57 4.21 1.66 6.76
N SER A 58 3.62 2.04 7.90
CA SER A 58 2.30 1.55 8.29
C SER A 58 1.21 2.12 7.39
N PRO A 59 0.27 1.31 6.86
CA PRO A 59 -0.82 1.79 6.02
C PRO A 59 -1.79 2.75 6.75
N THR A 60 -1.82 2.70 8.08
CA THR A 60 -2.67 3.55 8.92
C THR A 60 -1.94 4.76 9.50
N GLN A 61 -0.64 4.90 9.28
CA GLN A 61 0.09 6.12 9.65
C GLN A 61 -0.49 7.32 8.94
N MET A 62 -0.59 8.45 9.66
CA MET A 62 -1.07 9.69 9.06
C MET A 62 0.04 10.31 8.20
N ASN A 63 -0.32 10.76 7.01
CA ASN A 63 0.61 11.41 6.08
C ASN A 63 1.31 12.62 6.71
N THR A 64 0.63 13.35 7.59
CA THR A 64 1.18 14.51 8.32
C THR A 64 2.24 14.15 9.37
N ASN A 65 2.44 12.88 9.67
CA ASN A 65 3.41 12.40 10.68
C ASN A 65 4.70 11.84 10.05
N LEU A 66 4.85 11.98 8.73
CA LEU A 66 6.06 11.55 8.05
C LEU A 66 7.19 12.56 8.22
N SER A 67 8.41 12.05 8.39
CA SER A 67 9.62 12.85 8.23
C SER A 67 9.92 13.08 6.74
N ALA A 68 10.80 14.04 6.44
CA ALA A 68 11.23 14.27 5.06
C ALA A 68 11.91 13.03 4.44
N GLU A 69 12.71 12.30 5.23
CA GLU A 69 13.36 11.04 4.82
C GLU A 69 12.33 9.93 4.52
N GLU A 70 11.28 9.82 5.34
CA GLU A 70 10.20 8.87 5.08
C GLU A 70 9.41 9.20 3.82
N ILE A 71 9.20 10.49 3.52
CA ILE A 71 8.54 10.94 2.27
C ILE A 71 9.42 10.58 1.06
N GLU A 72 10.71 10.82 1.11
CA GLU A 72 11.66 10.46 0.05
C GLU A 72 11.67 8.93 -0.16
N THR A 73 11.78 8.15 0.92
CA THR A 73 11.71 6.68 0.88
C THR A 73 10.40 6.18 0.26
N LEU A 74 9.27 6.80 0.62
CA LEU A 74 7.97 6.46 0.06
C LEU A 74 7.87 6.79 -1.43
N PHE A 75 8.42 7.93 -1.86
CA PHE A 75 8.46 8.32 -3.27
C PHE A 75 9.30 7.33 -4.10
N ASP A 76 10.47 6.96 -3.61
CA ASP A 76 11.34 5.98 -4.26
C ASP A 76 10.67 4.60 -4.33
N ALA A 77 9.96 4.20 -3.28
CA ALA A 77 9.17 2.97 -3.28
C ALA A 77 8.01 3.02 -4.30
N CYS A 78 7.33 4.15 -4.43
CA CYS A 78 6.30 4.33 -5.47
C CYS A 78 6.89 4.10 -6.87
N ARG A 79 8.02 4.71 -7.17
CA ARG A 79 8.67 4.60 -8.50
C ARG A 79 9.13 3.16 -8.75
N SER A 80 9.89 2.59 -7.84
CA SER A 80 10.49 1.26 -8.02
C SER A 80 9.42 0.16 -8.14
N VAL A 81 8.43 0.16 -7.26
CA VAL A 81 7.36 -0.85 -7.28
C VAL A 81 6.54 -0.76 -8.56
N LEU A 82 6.12 0.44 -8.97
CA LEU A 82 5.32 0.62 -10.19
C LEU A 82 6.13 0.26 -11.45
N GLU A 83 7.41 0.61 -11.51
CA GLU A 83 8.29 0.27 -12.63
C GLU A 83 8.52 -1.25 -12.72
N ASP A 84 8.82 -1.91 -11.60
CA ASP A 84 9.04 -3.35 -11.55
C ASP A 84 7.78 -4.13 -11.96
N TRP A 85 6.61 -3.73 -11.46
CA TRP A 85 5.36 -4.34 -11.85
C TRP A 85 4.98 -4.07 -13.31
N THR A 86 5.29 -2.90 -13.83
CA THR A 86 5.08 -2.58 -15.25
C THR A 86 5.94 -3.50 -16.12
N ARG A 87 7.22 -3.67 -15.80
CA ARG A 87 8.11 -4.62 -16.49
C ARG A 87 7.61 -6.06 -16.42
N THR A 88 7.19 -6.50 -15.23
CA THR A 88 6.66 -7.85 -15.03
C THR A 88 5.43 -8.09 -15.90
N ARG A 89 4.47 -7.15 -15.90
CA ARG A 89 3.25 -7.28 -16.69
C ARG A 89 3.49 -7.23 -18.20
N ILE A 90 4.42 -6.41 -18.67
CA ILE A 90 4.83 -6.38 -20.07
C ILE A 90 5.45 -7.73 -20.46
N ALA A 91 6.35 -8.28 -19.64
CA ALA A 91 6.99 -9.56 -19.90
C ALA A 91 5.98 -10.73 -19.95
N GLU A 92 5.00 -10.74 -19.07
CA GLU A 92 3.94 -11.77 -19.04
C GLU A 92 2.96 -11.67 -20.23
N THR A 93 2.68 -10.46 -20.69
CA THR A 93 1.71 -10.23 -21.77
C THR A 93 2.32 -10.44 -23.14
N GLY A 94 3.64 -10.19 -23.31
CA GLY A 94 4.32 -10.25 -24.61
C GLY A 94 3.72 -9.25 -25.61
N GLU A 95 3.56 -9.69 -26.86
CA GLU A 95 3.00 -8.85 -27.94
C GLU A 95 1.45 -8.81 -27.98
N GLY A 96 0.78 -9.51 -27.06
CA GLY A 96 -0.67 -9.63 -27.03
C GLY A 96 -1.34 -8.67 -26.04
N PHE A 97 -2.64 -8.93 -25.79
CA PHE A 97 -3.37 -8.29 -24.70
C PHE A 97 -3.42 -9.22 -23.49
N PRO A 98 -3.43 -8.68 -22.25
CA PRO A 98 -3.54 -9.51 -21.07
C PRO A 98 -4.88 -10.29 -21.09
N THR A 99 -4.80 -11.60 -20.98
CA THR A 99 -5.98 -12.49 -20.95
C THR A 99 -6.70 -12.47 -19.60
N LYS A 100 -5.99 -12.06 -18.56
CA LYS A 100 -6.50 -11.94 -17.19
C LYS A 100 -6.00 -10.65 -16.54
N VAL A 101 -6.91 -9.75 -16.26
CA VAL A 101 -6.63 -8.54 -15.49
C VAL A 101 -7.08 -8.78 -14.05
N THR A 102 -6.13 -8.89 -13.12
CA THR A 102 -6.41 -9.09 -11.69
C THR A 102 -5.43 -8.28 -10.85
N ALA A 103 -5.91 -7.78 -9.72
CA ALA A 103 -5.07 -7.16 -8.69
C ALA A 103 -4.29 -8.21 -7.87
N PHE A 104 -4.69 -9.50 -7.95
CA PHE A 104 -4.04 -10.58 -7.22
C PHE A 104 -3.00 -11.24 -8.12
N HIS A 105 -1.75 -11.22 -7.69
CA HIS A 105 -0.65 -11.88 -8.37
C HIS A 105 0.15 -12.73 -7.37
N PRO A 106 0.60 -13.94 -7.73
CA PRO A 106 1.35 -14.82 -6.82
C PRO A 106 2.63 -14.18 -6.27
N ASP A 107 3.27 -13.29 -7.04
CA ASP A 107 4.52 -12.64 -6.66
C ASP A 107 4.32 -11.35 -5.83
N MET A 108 3.08 -10.98 -5.48
CA MET A 108 2.86 -9.90 -4.53
C MET A 108 3.42 -10.25 -3.15
N ALA A 109 4.01 -9.26 -2.48
CA ALA A 109 4.66 -9.47 -1.19
C ALA A 109 3.67 -9.53 -0.03
N VAL A 110 2.63 -8.71 -0.06
CA VAL A 110 1.63 -8.63 1.04
C VAL A 110 0.19 -8.64 0.53
N HIS A 111 -0.11 -8.04 -0.62
CA HIS A 111 -1.49 -7.94 -1.09
C HIS A 111 -2.08 -9.32 -1.43
N GLY A 112 -3.22 -9.66 -0.79
CA GLY A 112 -3.86 -10.95 -0.93
C GLY A 112 -3.16 -12.11 -0.21
N LYS A 113 -2.16 -11.83 0.63
CA LYS A 113 -1.31 -12.82 1.33
C LYS A 113 -1.64 -12.99 2.82
N PHE A 114 -2.86 -12.64 3.23
CA PHE A 114 -3.25 -12.76 4.63
C PHE A 114 -2.99 -14.17 5.18
N GLY A 115 -2.25 -14.26 6.29
CA GLY A 115 -1.88 -15.51 6.96
C GLY A 115 -0.66 -16.22 6.38
N GLU A 116 -0.14 -15.80 5.20
CA GLU A 116 1.12 -16.31 4.67
C GLU A 116 2.32 -15.67 5.39
N GLU A 117 3.45 -16.35 5.38
CA GLU A 117 4.69 -15.84 5.98
C GLU A 117 5.27 -14.70 5.12
N CYS A 118 5.67 -13.62 5.78
CA CYS A 118 6.41 -12.54 5.12
C CYS A 118 7.76 -13.03 4.61
N SER A 119 8.06 -12.85 3.33
CA SER A 119 9.32 -13.25 2.70
C SER A 119 10.55 -12.55 3.27
N VAL A 120 10.39 -11.45 4.00
CA VAL A 120 11.50 -10.67 4.59
C VAL A 120 11.75 -11.04 6.05
N CYS A 121 10.71 -11.18 6.88
CA CYS A 121 10.88 -11.37 8.32
C CYS A 121 10.18 -12.61 8.89
N GLY A 122 9.45 -13.38 8.07
CA GLY A 122 8.74 -14.59 8.49
C GLY A 122 7.44 -14.34 9.29
N ALA A 123 7.14 -13.10 9.67
CA ALA A 123 5.92 -12.79 10.40
C ALA A 123 4.66 -13.03 9.53
N PRO A 124 3.54 -13.51 10.08
CA PRO A 124 2.32 -13.73 9.33
C PRO A 124 1.73 -12.39 8.86
N ILE A 125 1.51 -12.28 7.53
CA ILE A 125 0.87 -11.11 6.91
C ILE A 125 -0.52 -10.92 7.51
N GLN A 126 -0.80 -9.69 7.91
CA GLN A 126 -2.07 -9.29 8.51
C GLN A 126 -2.93 -8.50 7.53
N ARG A 127 -4.23 -8.38 7.87
CA ARG A 127 -5.17 -7.58 7.09
C ARG A 127 -6.07 -6.72 7.97
N ILE A 128 -6.56 -5.64 7.37
CA ILE A 128 -7.65 -4.82 7.88
C ILE A 128 -8.74 -4.79 6.81
N VAL A 129 -9.98 -5.05 7.18
CA VAL A 129 -11.13 -4.93 6.28
C VAL A 129 -11.99 -3.75 6.72
N ALA A 130 -12.20 -2.78 5.84
CA ALA A 130 -13.03 -1.62 6.12
C ALA A 130 -13.79 -1.19 4.86
N GLY A 131 -15.13 -1.14 4.96
CA GLY A 131 -15.98 -0.71 3.83
C GLY A 131 -15.81 -1.55 2.57
N GLY A 132 -15.62 -2.87 2.70
CA GLY A 132 -15.39 -3.79 1.58
C GLY A 132 -14.01 -3.68 0.94
N ARG A 133 -13.10 -2.90 1.51
CA ARG A 133 -11.71 -2.77 1.05
C ARG A 133 -10.78 -3.48 2.01
N GLU A 134 -9.88 -4.27 1.47
CA GLU A 134 -8.84 -4.95 2.23
C GLU A 134 -7.52 -4.18 2.17
N THR A 135 -6.80 -4.16 3.29
CA THR A 135 -5.45 -3.63 3.42
C THR A 135 -4.59 -4.73 3.99
N ASN A 136 -3.57 -5.14 3.27
CA ASN A 136 -2.61 -6.13 3.72
C ASN A 136 -1.29 -5.47 4.14
N TYR A 137 -0.67 -5.97 5.19
CA TYR A 137 0.59 -5.46 5.71
C TYR A 137 1.35 -6.53 6.49
N CYS A 138 2.66 -6.37 6.60
CA CYS A 138 3.50 -7.17 7.47
C CYS A 138 3.71 -6.45 8.81
N PRO A 139 3.24 -6.99 9.94
CA PRO A 139 3.41 -6.33 11.23
C PRO A 139 4.88 -6.23 11.65
N GLY A 140 5.72 -7.21 11.32
CA GLY A 140 7.15 -7.16 11.63
C GLY A 140 7.87 -6.05 10.86
N CYS A 141 7.62 -5.90 9.55
CA CYS A 141 8.32 -4.94 8.70
C CYS A 141 7.79 -3.51 8.81
N GLN A 142 6.47 -3.35 9.06
CA GLN A 142 5.80 -2.05 8.88
C GLN A 142 5.29 -1.41 10.18
N THR A 143 5.12 -2.18 11.26
CA THR A 143 4.48 -1.67 12.49
C THR A 143 5.19 -2.09 13.78
N ASN A 144 6.46 -2.49 13.67
CA ASN A 144 7.27 -2.95 14.82
C ASN A 144 6.56 -4.04 15.66
N GLY A 145 5.90 -4.98 14.98
CA GLY A 145 5.16 -6.07 15.61
C GLY A 145 3.75 -5.71 16.06
N LYS A 146 3.31 -4.47 15.96
CA LYS A 146 1.96 -4.06 16.37
C LYS A 146 0.91 -4.55 15.39
N ILE A 147 -0.14 -5.20 15.91
CA ILE A 147 -1.32 -5.58 15.15
C ILE A 147 -2.27 -4.39 15.06
N LEU A 148 -2.55 -3.96 13.83
CA LEU A 148 -3.44 -2.84 13.57
C LEU A 148 -4.89 -3.27 13.78
N ALA A 149 -5.69 -2.43 14.43
CA ALA A 149 -7.07 -2.75 14.73
C ALA A 149 -7.94 -2.75 13.46
N ASP A 150 -8.55 -3.88 13.16
CA ASP A 150 -9.74 -3.94 12.31
C ASP A 150 -10.94 -3.46 13.14
N ARG A 151 -11.63 -2.40 12.66
CA ARG A 151 -12.70 -1.76 13.45
C ARG A 151 -13.85 -2.71 13.81
N SER A 152 -14.15 -3.67 12.95
CA SER A 152 -15.24 -4.62 13.19
C SER A 152 -14.82 -5.71 14.16
N LEU A 153 -13.67 -6.34 13.89
CA LEU A 153 -13.17 -7.45 14.69
C LEU A 153 -12.66 -6.99 16.04
N SER A 154 -11.95 -5.86 16.12
CA SER A 154 -11.45 -5.35 17.40
C SER A 154 -12.56 -4.89 18.35
N ARG A 155 -13.72 -4.44 17.81
CA ARG A 155 -14.90 -4.16 18.61
C ARG A 155 -15.58 -5.42 19.15
N LEU A 156 -15.56 -6.50 18.35
CA LEU A 156 -16.16 -7.78 18.74
C LEU A 156 -15.31 -8.48 19.79
N LEU A 157 -14.00 -8.55 19.57
CA LEU A 157 -13.06 -9.26 20.44
C LEU A 157 -12.61 -8.45 21.66
N LYS A 158 -12.74 -7.11 21.62
CA LYS A 158 -12.37 -6.20 22.72
C LYS A 158 -10.97 -6.50 23.27
N ASP A 159 -10.91 -7.00 24.52
CA ASP A 159 -9.66 -7.31 25.21
C ASP A 159 -8.94 -8.53 24.65
N ASP A 160 -9.64 -9.41 23.95
CA ASP A 160 -9.09 -10.59 23.26
C ASP A 160 -8.51 -10.27 21.88
N TRP A 161 -8.59 -9.00 21.42
CA TRP A 161 -7.93 -8.57 20.19
C TRP A 161 -6.42 -8.59 20.37
N PRO A 162 -5.65 -9.35 19.54
CA PRO A 162 -4.20 -9.36 19.64
C PRO A 162 -3.65 -7.96 19.30
N LYS A 163 -2.77 -7.45 20.14
CA LYS A 163 -2.16 -6.12 19.99
C LYS A 163 -0.76 -6.21 19.42
N HIS A 164 -0.12 -7.37 19.56
CA HIS A 164 1.25 -7.58 19.12
C HIS A 164 1.43 -8.98 18.49
N LEU A 165 2.52 -9.16 17.72
CA LEU A 165 2.84 -10.39 16.98
C LEU A 165 2.95 -11.62 17.88
N ASP A 166 3.47 -11.46 19.09
CA ASP A 166 3.63 -12.51 20.08
C ASP A 166 2.30 -12.99 20.71
N GLU A 167 1.22 -12.33 20.39
CA GLU A 167 -0.15 -12.69 20.81
C GLU A 167 -0.93 -13.44 19.71
N LEU A 168 -0.33 -13.63 18.52
CA LEU A 168 -0.91 -14.41 17.41
C LEU A 168 -0.59 -15.93 17.56
#